data_cfce3c75ca1311ce7f33d8cf45755668
#
_entry.id   cfce3c75ca1311ce7f33d8cf45755668
#
_cell.length_a   1.000
_cell.length_b   1.000
_cell.length_c   1.000
_cell.angle_alpha   90.00
_cell.angle_beta   90.00
_cell.angle_gamma   90.00
#
_symmetry.space_group_name_H-M   'P 1'
#
loop_
_entity.id
_entity.type
_entity.pdbx_description
1 polymer ?
#
loop_
_entity_poly.entity_id
_entity_poly.type
_entity_poly.pdbx_seq_one_letter_code
_entity_poly.pdbx_strand_id
1 'polypeptide(L)'
;MASTVTSSTLQVIVAESITLNGIEYGGSNVLKVSSINECSKRIVTASTTKTELLAVGSDFGKGGFITGDLRYMRFTNLDDTNHVVLFFLNEFNREFAVKLDKGQSYIFNADLSSGAVANTDANSF
;
A
#
# COMPACT_ATOMS: atom_id res chain seq x y z
N MET A 1 12.78 -6.11 31.11
CA MET A 1 12.00 -7.23 30.54
C MET A 1 11.60 -6.86 29.12
N ALA A 2 11.92 -7.71 28.17
CA ALA A 2 11.52 -7.48 26.79
C ALA A 2 10.03 -7.82 26.60
N SER A 3 9.31 -7.03 25.83
CA SER A 3 7.94 -7.35 25.48
C SER A 3 7.92 -8.45 24.40
N THR A 4 6.92 -9.29 24.47
CA THR A 4 6.76 -10.42 23.55
C THR A 4 5.52 -10.15 22.68
N VAL A 5 5.68 -10.33 21.38
CA VAL A 5 4.59 -10.23 20.41
C VAL A 5 4.32 -11.62 19.86
N THR A 6 3.06 -12.06 19.97
CA THR A 6 2.63 -13.29 19.34
C THR A 6 2.33 -13.02 17.87
N SER A 7 3.01 -13.73 16.98
CA SER A 7 2.80 -13.57 15.55
C SER A 7 1.40 -14.02 15.14
N SER A 8 0.89 -13.44 14.06
CA SER A 8 -0.43 -13.71 13.52
C SER A 8 -0.33 -13.98 12.02
N THR A 9 -1.44 -14.41 11.45
CA THR A 9 -1.54 -14.64 10.01
C THR A 9 -2.41 -13.56 9.40
N LEU A 10 -1.88 -12.85 8.42
CA LEU A 10 -2.64 -11.92 7.61
C LEU A 10 -3.38 -12.69 6.52
N GLN A 11 -4.67 -12.46 6.40
CA GLN A 11 -5.47 -12.98 5.30
C GLN A 11 -5.94 -11.83 4.44
N VAL A 12 -5.57 -11.86 3.16
CA VAL A 12 -5.97 -10.87 2.16
C VAL A 12 -6.92 -11.53 1.19
N ILE A 13 -8.12 -10.98 1.08
CA ILE A 13 -9.14 -11.48 0.16
C ILE A 13 -9.37 -10.42 -0.90
N VAL A 14 -9.15 -10.78 -2.17
CA VAL A 14 -9.46 -9.93 -3.32
C VAL A 14 -10.58 -10.60 -4.09
N ALA A 15 -11.70 -9.91 -4.21
CA ALA A 15 -12.89 -10.46 -4.85
C ALA A 15 -13.49 -9.43 -5.79
N GLU A 16 -13.88 -9.87 -6.97
CA GLU A 16 -14.64 -9.07 -7.93
C GLU A 16 -15.95 -9.78 -8.24
N SER A 17 -17.00 -9.00 -8.47
CA SER A 17 -18.29 -9.53 -8.89
C SER A 17 -18.81 -8.69 -10.03
N ILE A 18 -18.98 -9.31 -11.18
CA ILE A 18 -19.55 -8.69 -12.37
C ILE A 18 -20.28 -9.75 -13.20
N THR A 19 -21.50 -9.42 -13.62
CA THR A 19 -22.24 -10.24 -14.58
C THR A 19 -22.49 -9.40 -15.82
N LEU A 20 -21.98 -9.85 -16.95
CA LEU A 20 -22.11 -9.16 -18.22
C LEU A 20 -22.71 -10.12 -19.25
N ASN A 21 -23.83 -9.71 -19.87
CA ASN A 21 -24.57 -10.53 -20.80
C ASN A 21 -24.91 -11.91 -20.25
N GLY A 22 -25.26 -11.98 -18.96
CA GLY A 22 -25.63 -13.23 -18.29
C GLY A 22 -24.44 -14.11 -17.90
N ILE A 23 -23.20 -13.65 -18.09
CA ILE A 23 -21.99 -14.40 -17.76
C ILE A 23 -21.28 -13.73 -16.60
N GLU A 24 -20.93 -14.50 -15.59
CA GLU A 24 -20.15 -14.03 -14.43
C GLU A 24 -18.67 -14.04 -14.77
N TYR A 25 -18.02 -12.88 -14.64
CA TYR A 25 -16.59 -12.72 -14.92
C TYR A 25 -15.77 -12.45 -13.66
N GLY A 26 -16.41 -12.33 -12.51
CA GLY A 26 -15.72 -12.10 -11.26
C GLY A 26 -15.01 -13.33 -10.74
N GLY A 27 -14.23 -13.12 -9.73
CA GLY A 27 -13.51 -14.19 -9.06
C GLY A 27 -13.01 -13.73 -7.71
N SER A 28 -12.44 -14.65 -6.94
CA SER A 28 -11.83 -14.30 -5.66
C SER A 28 -10.51 -15.02 -5.48
N ASN A 29 -9.60 -14.34 -4.79
CA ASN A 29 -8.30 -14.90 -4.42
C ASN A 29 -8.03 -14.63 -2.95
N VAL A 30 -7.53 -15.62 -2.26
CA VAL A 30 -7.18 -15.52 -0.85
C VAL A 30 -5.67 -15.72 -0.71
N LEU A 31 -4.99 -14.72 -0.15
CA LEU A 31 -3.58 -14.81 0.18
C LEU A 31 -3.46 -14.85 1.70
N LYS A 32 -2.69 -15.81 2.19
CA LYS A 32 -2.36 -15.91 3.63
C LYS A 32 -0.88 -15.68 3.82
N VAL A 33 -0.53 -14.72 4.68
CA VAL A 33 0.84 -14.41 5.03
C VAL A 33 1.02 -14.70 6.51
N SER A 34 1.86 -15.69 6.82
CA SER A 34 2.12 -16.08 8.20
C SER A 34 3.21 -15.22 8.84
N SER A 35 3.33 -15.35 10.15
CA SER A 35 4.40 -14.72 10.94
C SER A 35 4.39 -13.18 10.86
N ILE A 36 3.21 -12.59 10.90
CA ILE A 36 3.05 -11.15 10.98
C ILE A 36 3.11 -10.74 12.45
N ASN A 37 4.04 -9.89 12.80
CA ASN A 37 4.24 -9.41 14.16
C ASN A 37 4.20 -7.89 14.28
N GLU A 38 3.99 -7.16 13.19
CA GLU A 38 3.82 -5.71 13.21
C GLU A 38 2.82 -5.29 12.14
N CYS A 39 1.91 -4.41 12.53
CA CYS A 39 0.89 -3.87 11.64
C CYS A 39 0.68 -2.39 11.95
N SER A 40 0.61 -1.57 10.90
CA SER A 40 0.37 -0.15 11.03
C SER A 40 -0.77 0.27 10.11
N LYS A 41 -1.64 1.11 10.64
CA LYS A 41 -2.74 1.70 9.87
C LYS A 41 -2.89 3.16 10.26
N ARG A 42 -2.91 4.05 9.27
CA ARG A 42 -3.06 5.48 9.54
C ARG A 42 -3.81 6.16 8.41
N ILE A 43 -4.37 7.31 8.73
CA ILE A 43 -5.01 8.20 7.76
C ILE A 43 -4.16 9.45 7.70
N VAL A 44 -3.78 9.84 6.49
CA VAL A 44 -2.96 11.03 6.25
C VAL A 44 -3.65 11.93 5.23
N THR A 45 -3.38 13.23 5.31
CA THR A 45 -3.87 14.19 4.34
C THR A 45 -2.85 14.34 3.21
N ALA A 46 -3.29 14.16 1.97
CA ALA A 46 -2.47 14.44 0.81
C ALA A 46 -2.40 15.96 0.59
N SER A 47 -1.20 16.48 0.45
CA SER A 47 -0.98 17.90 0.19
C SER A 47 -0.66 18.14 -1.27
N THR A 48 -0.64 19.40 -1.69
CA THR A 48 -0.22 19.78 -3.04
C THR A 48 1.26 19.55 -3.28
N THR A 49 2.04 19.41 -2.21
CA THR A 49 3.46 19.09 -2.28
C THR A 49 3.63 17.58 -2.11
N LYS A 50 4.39 16.97 -3.01
CA LYS A 50 4.72 15.55 -2.93
C LYS A 50 5.44 15.26 -1.60
N THR A 51 4.83 14.41 -0.79
CA THR A 51 5.27 14.12 0.57
C THR A 51 5.49 12.63 0.74
N GLU A 52 6.61 12.24 1.35
CA GLU A 52 6.90 10.84 1.62
C GLU A 52 5.92 10.28 2.65
N LEU A 53 5.27 9.18 2.31
CA LEU A 53 4.38 8.45 3.22
C LEU A 53 5.11 7.34 3.96
N LEU A 54 6.05 6.69 3.28
CA LEU A 54 6.63 5.44 3.73
C LEU A 54 7.98 5.26 3.08
N ALA A 55 8.97 4.89 3.86
CA ALA A 55 10.28 4.52 3.36
C ALA A 55 10.57 3.05 3.68
N VAL A 56 11.18 2.36 2.73
CA VAL A 56 11.60 0.96 2.88
C VAL A 56 13.10 0.91 2.62
N GLY A 57 13.84 0.40 3.57
CA GLY A 57 15.30 0.35 3.45
C GLY A 57 15.92 -0.49 4.54
N SER A 58 17.20 -0.27 4.77
CA SER A 58 17.96 -0.97 5.80
C SER A 58 17.95 -0.27 7.15
N ASP A 59 17.43 0.95 7.23
CA ASP A 59 17.43 1.75 8.45
C ASP A 59 16.27 1.38 9.37
N PHE A 60 16.61 1.11 10.61
CA PHE A 60 15.65 0.78 11.65
C PHE A 60 15.31 2.05 12.46
N GLY A 61 14.05 2.19 12.83
CA GLY A 61 13.65 3.18 13.83
C GLY A 61 13.33 4.59 13.32
N LYS A 62 13.19 4.78 12.01
CA LYS A 62 12.82 6.08 11.42
C LYS A 62 11.37 6.11 10.89
N GLY A 63 10.50 5.30 11.47
CA GLY A 63 9.12 5.22 10.99
C GLY A 63 8.96 4.51 9.65
N GLY A 64 10.01 3.91 9.15
CA GLY A 64 10.01 3.13 7.92
C GLY A 64 9.96 1.64 8.17
N PHE A 65 10.03 0.88 7.10
CA PHE A 65 10.04 -0.58 7.14
C PHE A 65 11.36 -1.11 6.58
N ILE A 66 11.80 -2.26 7.10
CA ILE A 66 13.01 -2.91 6.64
C ILE A 66 12.71 -3.67 5.37
N THR A 67 13.60 -3.54 4.38
CA THR A 67 13.53 -4.31 3.14
C THR A 67 13.51 -5.81 3.45
N GLY A 68 12.60 -6.54 2.83
CA GLY A 68 12.43 -7.96 3.04
C GLY A 68 11.47 -8.33 4.16
N ASP A 69 11.18 -7.39 5.07
CA ASP A 69 10.22 -7.62 6.16
C ASP A 69 8.81 -7.13 5.83
N LEU A 70 8.69 -6.23 4.85
CA LEU A 70 7.41 -5.73 4.41
C LEU A 70 6.70 -6.78 3.56
N ARG A 71 5.47 -7.13 3.94
CA ARG A 71 4.70 -8.20 3.28
C ARG A 71 3.44 -7.72 2.59
N TYR A 72 2.91 -6.57 3.02
CA TYR A 72 1.63 -6.11 2.50
C TYR A 72 1.47 -4.61 2.72
N MET A 73 0.99 -3.93 1.69
CA MET A 73 0.58 -2.53 1.78
C MET A 73 -0.74 -2.34 1.06
N ARG A 74 -1.56 -1.48 1.59
CA ARG A 74 -2.76 -1.01 0.92
C ARG A 74 -2.90 0.49 1.08
N PHE A 75 -3.17 1.16 -0.02
CA PHE A 75 -3.43 2.59 -0.07
C PHE A 75 -4.84 2.79 -0.59
N THR A 76 -5.66 3.51 0.16
CA THR A 76 -7.05 3.77 -0.22
C THR A 76 -7.29 5.27 -0.19
N ASN A 77 -7.84 5.80 -1.28
CA ASN A 77 -8.29 7.18 -1.32
C ASN A 77 -9.67 7.27 -0.68
N LEU A 78 -9.74 7.90 0.49
CA LEU A 78 -10.98 8.07 1.24
C LEU A 78 -11.75 9.33 0.87
N ASP A 79 -11.20 10.17 0.00
CA ASP A 79 -11.88 11.37 -0.46
C ASP A 79 -13.09 10.97 -1.32
N ASP A 80 -14.14 11.75 -1.22
CA ASP A 80 -15.37 11.52 -1.99
C ASP A 80 -15.45 12.36 -3.27
N THR A 81 -14.45 13.18 -3.53
CA THR A 81 -14.46 14.14 -4.63
C THR A 81 -13.16 14.13 -5.44
N ASN A 82 -12.01 14.12 -4.77
CA ASN A 82 -10.72 14.38 -5.38
C ASN A 82 -9.91 13.09 -5.55
N HIS A 83 -9.01 13.12 -6.54
CA HIS A 83 -8.05 12.05 -6.74
C HIS A 83 -6.79 12.26 -5.89
N VAL A 84 -6.02 11.19 -5.75
CA VAL A 84 -4.69 11.21 -5.13
C VAL A 84 -3.74 10.49 -6.08
N VAL A 85 -2.51 10.96 -6.16
CA VAL A 85 -1.45 10.32 -6.95
C VAL A 85 -0.44 9.71 -6.00
N LEU A 86 -0.20 8.41 -6.16
CA LEU A 86 0.82 7.67 -5.44
C LEU A 86 2.07 7.53 -6.32
N PHE A 87 3.22 7.82 -5.74
CA PHE A 87 4.51 7.65 -6.40
C PHE A 87 5.29 6.54 -5.71
N PHE A 88 5.78 5.59 -6.49
CA PHE A 88 6.64 4.51 -6.01
C PHE A 88 8.04 4.74 -6.55
N LEU A 89 8.99 4.94 -5.64
CA LEU A 89 10.37 5.28 -5.97
C LEU A 89 11.29 4.14 -5.60
N ASN A 90 12.28 3.87 -6.45
CA ASN A 90 13.35 2.95 -6.09
C ASN A 90 14.55 3.71 -5.51
N GLU A 91 15.61 2.98 -5.16
CA GLU A 91 16.81 3.56 -4.56
C GLU A 91 17.59 4.50 -5.49
N PHE A 92 17.32 4.45 -6.80
CA PHE A 92 17.94 5.31 -7.80
C PHE A 92 17.06 6.50 -8.18
N ASN A 93 16.04 6.81 -7.39
CA ASN A 93 15.05 7.87 -7.62
C ASN A 93 14.23 7.70 -8.92
N ARG A 94 14.19 6.49 -9.44
CA ARG A 94 13.26 6.16 -10.52
C ARG A 94 11.90 5.89 -9.92
N GLU A 95 10.88 6.42 -10.54
CA GLU A 95 9.54 6.33 -10.01
C GLU A 95 8.52 5.98 -11.08
N PHE A 96 7.43 5.37 -10.63
CA PHE A 96 6.19 5.32 -11.38
C PHE A 96 5.05 5.84 -10.51
N ALA A 97 3.98 6.26 -11.14
CA ALA A 97 2.87 6.87 -10.44
C ALA A 97 1.57 6.16 -10.75
N VAL A 98 0.68 6.13 -9.76
CA VAL A 98 -0.65 5.57 -9.88
C VAL A 98 -1.64 6.64 -9.41
N LYS A 99 -2.66 6.90 -10.22
CA LYS A 99 -3.74 7.80 -9.85
C LYS A 99 -4.87 7.00 -9.21
N LEU A 100 -5.25 7.39 -8.00
CA LEU A 100 -6.40 6.82 -7.31
C LEU A 100 -7.51 7.86 -7.29
N ASP A 101 -8.59 7.59 -8.01
CA ASP A 101 -9.81 8.39 -7.89
C ASP A 101 -10.52 8.07 -6.58
N LYS A 102 -11.58 8.81 -6.30
CA LYS A 102 -12.35 8.62 -5.06
C LYS A 102 -12.71 7.14 -4.85
N GLY A 103 -12.45 6.66 -3.65
CA GLY A 103 -12.79 5.30 -3.24
C GLY A 103 -11.91 4.19 -3.81
N GLN A 104 -10.92 4.52 -4.65
CA GLN A 104 -10.06 3.51 -5.23
C GLN A 104 -8.93 3.11 -4.30
N SER A 105 -8.46 1.89 -4.46
CA SER A 105 -7.37 1.32 -3.66
C SER A 105 -6.28 0.75 -4.55
N TYR A 106 -5.05 0.84 -4.07
CA TYR A 106 -3.91 0.13 -4.63
C TYR A 106 -3.37 -0.83 -3.59
N ILE A 107 -3.28 -2.10 -3.94
CA ILE A 107 -2.81 -3.16 -3.04
C ILE A 107 -1.48 -3.67 -3.55
N PHE A 108 -0.50 -3.68 -2.66
CA PHE A 108 0.83 -4.20 -2.93
C PHE A 108 1.09 -5.35 -1.96
N ASN A 109 1.08 -6.57 -2.45
CA ASN A 109 1.27 -7.77 -1.63
C ASN A 109 2.50 -8.57 -2.07
N ALA A 110 3.48 -7.89 -2.61
CA ALA A 110 4.77 -8.45 -3.00
C ALA A 110 5.88 -7.79 -2.19
N ASP A 111 7.07 -8.35 -2.26
CA ASP A 111 8.21 -7.81 -1.54
C ASP A 111 8.76 -6.58 -2.25
N LEU A 112 9.07 -5.53 -1.48
CA LEU A 112 9.79 -4.36 -1.97
C LEU A 112 11.28 -4.53 -1.72
N SER A 113 12.09 -4.21 -2.71
CA SER A 113 13.54 -4.26 -2.52
C SER A 113 14.04 -3.08 -1.71
N SER A 114 13.68 -1.87 -2.07
CA SER A 114 13.98 -0.64 -1.34
C SER A 114 13.26 0.53 -2.01
N GLY A 115 13.19 1.65 -1.32
CA GLY A 115 12.61 2.84 -1.89
C GLY A 115 11.64 3.54 -0.96
N ALA A 116 10.73 4.30 -1.54
CA ALA A 116 9.75 5.07 -0.80
C ALA A 116 8.42 5.12 -1.54
N VAL A 117 7.37 5.39 -0.79
CA VAL A 117 6.06 5.71 -1.34
C VAL A 117 5.72 7.13 -0.92
N ALA A 118 5.34 7.96 -1.88
CA ALA A 118 4.94 9.34 -1.64
C ALA A 118 3.56 9.59 -2.25
N ASN A 119 2.88 10.61 -1.79
CA ASN A 119 1.59 11.00 -2.33
C ASN A 119 1.51 12.49 -2.59
N THR A 120 0.57 12.88 -3.44
CA THR A 120 0.17 14.25 -3.65
C THR A 120 -1.25 14.29 -4.20
N ASP A 121 -1.94 15.38 -3.97
CA ASP A 121 -3.22 15.67 -4.62
C ASP A 121 -3.05 16.53 -5.87
N ALA A 122 -1.82 16.94 -6.19
CA ALA A 122 -1.54 17.69 -7.40
C ALA A 122 -1.70 16.80 -8.64
N ASN A 123 -2.14 17.42 -9.73
CA ASN A 123 -2.29 16.73 -11.00
C ASN A 123 -0.92 16.67 -11.70
N SER A 124 -0.19 15.58 -11.46
CA SER A 124 1.21 15.43 -11.87
C SER A 124 1.39 14.55 -13.12
N PHE A 125 0.33 14.22 -13.80
CA PHE A 125 0.40 13.48 -15.05
C PHE A 125 0.24 14.40 -16.25
#